data_dc67eeaf406dfed0305aed9aa01a6bea
#
_entry.id   dc67eeaf406dfed0305aed9aa01a6bea
#
_cell.length_a   1.000
_cell.length_b   1.000
_cell.length_c   1.000
_cell.angle_alpha   90.00
_cell.angle_beta   90.00
_cell.angle_gamma   90.00
#
_symmetry.space_group_name_H-M   'P 1'
#
loop_
_entity.id
_entity.type
_entity.pdbx_description
1 polymer ?
#
loop_
_entity_poly.entity_id
_entity_poly.type
_entity_poly.pdbx_seq_one_letter_code
_entity_poly.pdbx_strand_id
1 'polypeptide(L)'
;MPLLVLLSLALQIACAVHVVRTGREQYWLWILLIGSYLGVIVYVIAVLIPDLRNDPRGRATARQVLHKIDPERQRRHIQQRLDVADTIENRRALAEESMRLGDYANAAELYGSMLKGVYAVDAAFLLGLARAQAGANDFPAARATLDKLYAAHPGFRSSDAELLHARLLESLGEHDAALERYRALSTSYPGEEARFRYGAMLKQTGRYGEARSVFGDMLKRAKNAPRYYRKKEKDWLASAQRELATLGPG
;
A
#
# COMPACT_ATOMS: atom_id res chain seq x y z
N MET A 1 -41.26 8.32 13.27
CA MET A 1 -41.94 7.16 12.66
C MET A 1 -41.87 7.09 11.13
N PRO A 2 -42.06 8.18 10.32
CA PRO A 2 -42.05 8.07 8.85
C PRO A 2 -40.67 7.66 8.28
N LEU A 3 -39.55 8.06 8.90
CA LEU A 3 -38.23 7.76 8.41
C LEU A 3 -37.88 6.26 8.45
N LEU A 4 -38.32 5.55 9.49
CA LEU A 4 -38.12 4.09 9.60
C LEU A 4 -38.93 3.32 8.57
N VAL A 5 -40.16 3.78 8.26
CA VAL A 5 -40.99 3.18 7.23
C VAL A 5 -40.39 3.38 5.85
N LEU A 6 -39.90 4.58 5.54
CA LEU A 6 -39.21 4.88 4.28
C LEU A 6 -37.93 4.06 4.11
N LEU A 7 -37.15 3.90 5.17
CA LEU A 7 -35.92 3.09 5.16
C LEU A 7 -36.23 1.61 4.91
N SER A 8 -37.32 1.08 5.55
CA SER A 8 -37.78 -0.28 5.33
C SER A 8 -38.22 -0.51 3.90
N LEU A 9 -39.01 0.40 3.35
CA LEU A 9 -39.50 0.30 1.97
C LEU A 9 -38.34 0.35 0.97
N ALA A 10 -37.36 1.24 1.19
CA ALA A 10 -36.18 1.31 0.36
C ALA A 10 -35.37 -0.02 0.41
N LEU A 11 -35.25 -0.63 1.59
CA LEU A 11 -34.53 -1.89 1.78
C LEU A 11 -35.30 -3.06 1.09
N GLN A 12 -36.64 -3.10 1.19
CA GLN A 12 -37.45 -4.07 0.48
C GLN A 12 -37.31 -3.96 -1.03
N ILE A 13 -37.35 -2.74 -1.57
CA ILE A 13 -37.14 -2.48 -3.00
C ILE A 13 -35.76 -2.93 -3.44
N ALA A 14 -34.72 -2.64 -2.67
CA ALA A 14 -33.35 -3.07 -2.96
C ALA A 14 -33.21 -4.60 -3.01
N CYS A 15 -33.85 -5.32 -2.06
CA CYS A 15 -33.89 -6.78 -2.05
C CYS A 15 -34.69 -7.35 -3.23
N ALA A 16 -35.83 -6.75 -3.58
CA ALA A 16 -36.62 -7.17 -4.72
C ALA A 16 -35.86 -6.97 -6.06
N VAL A 17 -35.18 -5.84 -6.23
CA VAL A 17 -34.31 -5.60 -7.39
C VAL A 17 -33.16 -6.64 -7.44
N HIS A 18 -32.60 -7.01 -6.29
CA HIS A 18 -31.57 -8.04 -6.23
C HIS A 18 -32.11 -9.41 -6.68
N VAL A 19 -33.29 -9.82 -6.22
CA VAL A 19 -33.98 -11.09 -6.67
C VAL A 19 -34.13 -11.11 -8.20
N VAL A 20 -34.64 -10.02 -8.77
CA VAL A 20 -34.87 -9.93 -10.23
C VAL A 20 -33.56 -9.96 -11.01
N ARG A 21 -32.53 -9.23 -10.55
CA ARG A 21 -31.20 -9.15 -11.23
C ARG A 21 -30.42 -10.46 -11.17
N THR A 22 -30.57 -11.23 -10.09
CA THR A 22 -29.88 -12.51 -9.90
C THR A 22 -30.62 -13.70 -10.48
N GLY A 23 -31.80 -13.48 -11.06
CA GLY A 23 -32.62 -14.54 -11.67
C GLY A 23 -33.13 -15.59 -10.66
N ARG A 24 -33.27 -15.21 -9.40
CA ARG A 24 -33.74 -16.10 -8.33
C ARG A 24 -35.24 -16.38 -8.45
N GLU A 25 -35.67 -17.48 -7.85
CA GLU A 25 -37.07 -17.91 -7.90
C GLU A 25 -38.03 -16.86 -7.34
N GLN A 26 -39.15 -16.68 -8.01
CA GLN A 26 -40.10 -15.60 -7.75
C GLN A 26 -40.79 -15.67 -6.37
N TYR A 27 -40.75 -16.83 -5.68
CA TYR A 27 -41.32 -16.94 -4.33
C TYR A 27 -40.62 -15.98 -3.33
N TRP A 28 -39.37 -15.60 -3.55
CA TRP A 28 -38.68 -14.62 -2.71
C TRP A 28 -39.32 -13.23 -2.75
N LEU A 29 -39.95 -12.86 -3.90
CA LEU A 29 -40.67 -11.59 -4.01
C LEU A 29 -41.91 -11.60 -3.11
N TRP A 30 -42.61 -12.74 -3.04
CA TRP A 30 -43.76 -12.89 -2.15
C TRP A 30 -43.35 -12.86 -0.67
N ILE A 31 -42.25 -13.49 -0.31
CA ILE A 31 -41.74 -13.46 1.07
C ILE A 31 -41.38 -12.03 1.47
N LEU A 32 -40.74 -11.26 0.57
CA LEU A 32 -40.40 -9.87 0.82
C LEU A 32 -41.63 -8.95 0.91
N LEU A 33 -42.64 -9.22 0.12
CA LEU A 33 -43.90 -8.42 0.07
C LEU A 33 -44.77 -8.66 1.32
N ILE A 34 -45.01 -9.94 1.67
CA ILE A 34 -45.87 -10.33 2.77
C ILE A 34 -45.16 -10.27 4.12
N GLY A 35 -43.90 -10.65 4.15
CA GLY A 35 -43.10 -10.79 5.38
C GLY A 35 -42.55 -9.48 5.96
N SER A 36 -42.74 -8.32 5.29
CA SER A 36 -42.25 -7.01 5.76
C SER A 36 -40.82 -7.09 6.30
N TYR A 37 -40.57 -6.67 7.54
CA TYR A 37 -39.22 -6.71 8.16
C TYR A 37 -38.68 -8.13 8.32
N LEU A 38 -39.52 -9.11 8.67
CA LEU A 38 -39.11 -10.50 8.85
C LEU A 38 -38.63 -11.11 7.53
N GLY A 39 -39.39 -10.84 6.44
CA GLY A 39 -39.01 -11.30 5.10
C GLY A 39 -37.68 -10.74 4.61
N VAL A 40 -37.39 -9.47 4.90
CA VAL A 40 -36.09 -8.86 4.60
C VAL A 40 -34.96 -9.51 5.41
N ILE A 41 -35.16 -9.75 6.70
CA ILE A 41 -34.16 -10.40 7.56
C ILE A 41 -33.84 -11.81 7.05
N VAL A 42 -34.90 -12.60 6.77
CA VAL A 42 -34.73 -13.96 6.23
C VAL A 42 -34.03 -13.94 4.88
N TYR A 43 -34.39 -13.02 3.99
CA TYR A 43 -33.74 -12.88 2.69
C TYR A 43 -32.25 -12.50 2.81
N VAL A 44 -31.94 -11.56 3.68
CA VAL A 44 -30.55 -11.13 3.92
C VAL A 44 -29.72 -12.31 4.45
N ILE A 45 -30.21 -13.05 5.42
CA ILE A 45 -29.48 -14.18 6.03
C ILE A 45 -29.35 -15.35 5.05
N ALA A 46 -30.46 -15.73 4.39
CA ALA A 46 -30.50 -16.94 3.58
C ALA A 46 -29.93 -16.77 2.17
N VAL A 47 -29.96 -15.55 1.62
CA VAL A 47 -29.60 -15.28 0.23
C VAL A 47 -28.44 -14.28 0.14
N LEU A 48 -28.59 -13.08 0.69
CA LEU A 48 -27.63 -12.00 0.49
C LEU A 48 -26.27 -12.29 1.15
N ILE A 49 -26.28 -12.82 2.38
CA ILE A 49 -25.02 -13.17 3.07
C ILE A 49 -24.26 -14.29 2.36
N PRO A 50 -24.87 -15.43 1.96
CA PRO A 50 -24.18 -16.45 1.18
C PRO A 50 -23.69 -15.95 -0.18
N ASP A 51 -24.47 -15.14 -0.90
CA ASP A 51 -24.06 -14.57 -2.18
C ASP A 51 -22.85 -13.64 -2.02
N LEU A 52 -22.86 -12.74 -1.03
CA LEU A 52 -21.72 -11.89 -0.71
C LEU A 52 -20.48 -12.69 -0.27
N ARG A 53 -20.66 -13.81 0.43
CA ARG A 53 -19.56 -14.71 0.80
C ARG A 53 -18.99 -15.48 -0.38
N ASN A 54 -19.77 -15.74 -1.41
CA ASN A 54 -19.38 -16.50 -2.59
C ASN A 54 -18.90 -15.60 -3.75
N ASP A 55 -19.31 -14.32 -3.78
CA ASP A 55 -18.83 -13.36 -4.78
C ASP A 55 -17.42 -12.89 -4.44
N PRO A 56 -16.43 -13.07 -5.37
CA PRO A 56 -15.07 -12.56 -5.19
C PRO A 56 -15.00 -11.05 -4.94
N ARG A 57 -15.92 -10.27 -5.55
CA ARG A 57 -15.99 -8.81 -5.37
C ARG A 57 -16.56 -8.45 -3.99
N GLY A 58 -17.60 -9.16 -3.54
CA GLY A 58 -18.18 -9.01 -2.20
C GLY A 58 -17.13 -9.33 -1.10
N ARG A 59 -16.37 -10.41 -1.28
CA ARG A 59 -15.27 -10.77 -0.37
C ARG A 59 -14.17 -9.71 -0.30
N ALA A 60 -13.80 -9.13 -1.45
CA ALA A 60 -12.79 -8.05 -1.48
C ALA A 60 -13.28 -6.81 -0.73
N THR A 61 -14.54 -6.41 -0.95
CA THR A 61 -15.15 -5.27 -0.27
C THR A 61 -15.30 -5.52 1.24
N ALA A 62 -15.78 -6.71 1.63
CA ALA A 62 -15.89 -7.09 3.03
C ALA A 62 -14.53 -7.12 3.74
N ARG A 63 -13.46 -7.62 3.08
CA ARG A 63 -12.09 -7.56 3.59
C ARG A 63 -11.61 -6.12 3.77
N GLN A 64 -11.90 -5.24 2.82
CA GLN A 64 -11.52 -3.82 2.94
C GLN A 64 -12.23 -3.12 4.11
N VAL A 65 -13.53 -3.41 4.31
CA VAL A 65 -14.31 -2.85 5.42
C VAL A 65 -13.79 -3.39 6.75
N LEU A 66 -13.60 -4.72 6.87
CA LEU A 66 -13.03 -5.34 8.07
C LEU A 66 -11.63 -4.78 8.38
N HIS A 67 -10.81 -4.56 7.37
CA HIS A 67 -9.47 -4.00 7.53
C HIS A 67 -9.48 -2.54 8.02
N LYS A 68 -10.53 -1.77 7.67
CA LYS A 68 -10.72 -0.42 8.20
C LYS A 68 -11.24 -0.41 9.64
N ILE A 69 -12.08 -1.38 10.01
CA ILE A 69 -12.67 -1.47 11.35
C ILE A 69 -11.65 -2.03 12.35
N ASP A 70 -10.88 -3.03 11.95
CA ASP A 70 -9.88 -3.69 12.80
C ASP A 70 -8.59 -3.92 12.01
N PRO A 71 -7.74 -2.91 11.88
CA PRO A 71 -6.49 -2.99 11.14
C PRO A 71 -5.48 -3.97 11.77
N GLU A 72 -5.57 -4.23 13.08
CA GLU A 72 -4.66 -5.11 13.80
C GLU A 72 -5.08 -6.59 13.85
N ARG A 73 -6.24 -6.91 13.31
CA ARG A 73 -6.74 -8.31 13.30
C ARG A 73 -5.73 -9.29 12.72
N GLN A 74 -5.10 -8.90 11.61
CA GLN A 74 -4.10 -9.72 10.94
C GLN A 74 -2.85 -9.90 11.80
N ARG A 75 -2.39 -8.84 12.45
CA ARG A 75 -1.26 -8.87 13.40
C ARG A 75 -1.53 -9.87 14.54
N ARG A 76 -2.70 -9.79 15.18
CA ARG A 76 -3.07 -10.72 16.26
C ARG A 76 -3.08 -12.18 15.80
N HIS A 77 -3.60 -12.46 14.61
CA HIS A 77 -3.60 -13.81 14.05
C HIS A 77 -2.18 -14.31 13.74
N ILE A 78 -1.30 -13.46 13.22
CA ILE A 78 0.09 -13.82 12.97
C ILE A 78 0.84 -14.02 14.29
N GLN A 79 0.59 -13.16 15.28
CA GLN A 79 1.16 -13.29 16.61
C GLN A 79 0.79 -14.64 17.25
N GLN A 80 -0.47 -15.04 17.21
CA GLN A 80 -0.91 -16.36 17.70
C GLN A 80 -0.18 -17.53 17.02
N ARG A 81 0.07 -17.44 15.71
CA ARG A 81 0.87 -18.45 15.01
C ARG A 81 2.33 -18.46 15.47
N LEU A 82 2.89 -17.29 15.73
CA LEU A 82 4.25 -17.19 16.27
C LEU A 82 4.34 -17.77 17.68
N ASP A 83 3.34 -17.53 18.52
CA ASP A 83 3.28 -18.07 19.88
C ASP A 83 3.18 -19.62 19.89
N VAL A 84 2.51 -20.20 18.88
CA VAL A 84 2.43 -21.67 18.71
C VAL A 84 3.72 -22.24 18.12
N ALA A 85 4.33 -21.57 17.15
CA ALA A 85 5.52 -22.02 16.46
C ALA A 85 6.41 -20.83 16.09
N ASP A 86 7.50 -20.68 16.82
CA ASP A 86 8.50 -19.63 16.58
C ASP A 86 9.40 -20.00 15.39
N THR A 87 8.86 -19.78 14.19
CA THR A 87 9.57 -20.02 12.94
C THR A 87 10.01 -18.71 12.29
N ILE A 88 11.06 -18.76 11.46
CA ILE A 88 11.53 -17.62 10.65
C ILE A 88 10.39 -17.06 9.79
N GLU A 89 9.56 -17.93 9.24
CA GLU A 89 8.44 -17.52 8.39
C GLU A 89 7.36 -16.75 9.18
N ASN A 90 7.01 -17.20 10.39
CA ASN A 90 6.06 -16.49 11.25
C ASN A 90 6.63 -15.15 11.75
N ARG A 91 7.93 -15.10 12.09
CA ARG A 91 8.62 -13.85 12.45
C ARG A 91 8.62 -12.86 11.28
N ARG A 92 8.94 -13.33 10.08
CA ARG A 92 8.91 -12.52 8.86
C ARG A 92 7.50 -11.99 8.58
N ALA A 93 6.48 -12.84 8.65
CA ALA A 93 5.09 -12.41 8.44
C ALA A 93 4.67 -11.34 9.46
N LEU A 94 5.10 -11.46 10.73
CA LEU A 94 4.82 -10.45 11.75
C LEU A 94 5.57 -9.14 11.48
N ALA A 95 6.84 -9.22 11.05
CA ALA A 95 7.62 -8.04 10.68
C ALA A 95 7.01 -7.28 9.50
N GLU A 96 6.59 -7.99 8.45
CA GLU A 96 5.90 -7.41 7.29
C GLU A 96 4.57 -6.74 7.69
N GLU A 97 3.81 -7.36 8.60
CA GLU A 97 2.56 -6.79 9.10
C GLU A 97 2.81 -5.57 10.01
N SER A 98 3.85 -5.60 10.85
CA SER A 98 4.28 -4.45 11.64
C SER A 98 4.70 -3.26 10.76
N MET A 99 5.43 -3.53 9.67
CA MET A 99 5.74 -2.52 8.63
C MET A 99 4.47 -1.90 8.04
N ARG A 100 3.48 -2.74 7.72
CA ARG A 100 2.19 -2.28 7.15
C ARG A 100 1.41 -1.38 8.12
N LEU A 101 1.49 -1.66 9.42
CA LEU A 101 0.83 -0.89 10.48
C LEU A 101 1.61 0.35 10.90
N GLY A 102 2.84 0.54 10.39
CA GLY A 102 3.71 1.64 10.79
C GLY A 102 4.47 1.40 12.09
N ASP A 103 4.39 0.18 12.66
CA ASP A 103 5.17 -0.21 13.84
C ASP A 103 6.58 -0.63 13.41
N TYR A 104 7.33 0.37 12.96
CA TYR A 104 8.66 0.15 12.38
C TYR A 104 9.70 -0.32 13.40
N ALA A 105 9.56 0.07 14.66
CA ALA A 105 10.47 -0.36 15.72
C ALA A 105 10.35 -1.87 15.95
N ASN A 106 9.14 -2.39 16.10
CA ASN A 106 8.90 -3.83 16.23
C ASN A 106 9.34 -4.60 14.96
N ALA A 107 9.08 -4.04 13.77
CA ALA A 107 9.54 -4.65 12.53
C ALA A 107 11.08 -4.75 12.48
N ALA A 108 11.80 -3.71 12.90
CA ALA A 108 13.26 -3.72 12.94
C ALA A 108 13.81 -4.77 13.93
N GLU A 109 13.18 -4.89 15.11
CA GLU A 109 13.54 -5.92 16.10
C GLU A 109 13.35 -7.32 15.55
N LEU A 110 12.21 -7.59 14.93
CA LEU A 110 11.90 -8.89 14.32
C LEU A 110 12.88 -9.24 13.20
N TYR A 111 13.14 -8.32 12.24
CA TYR A 111 14.13 -8.56 11.18
C TYR A 111 15.52 -8.77 11.76
N GLY A 112 15.94 -7.97 12.75
CA GLY A 112 17.22 -8.11 13.42
C GLY A 112 17.38 -9.47 14.12
N SER A 113 16.31 -9.97 14.75
CA SER A 113 16.31 -11.26 15.43
C SER A 113 16.50 -12.46 14.48
N MET A 114 16.12 -12.31 13.20
CA MET A 114 16.26 -13.35 12.18
C MET A 114 17.67 -13.40 11.55
N LEU A 115 18.45 -12.33 11.64
CA LEU A 115 19.79 -12.22 11.06
C LEU A 115 20.85 -12.97 11.92
N LYS A 116 20.66 -14.29 12.08
CA LYS A 116 21.52 -15.18 12.86
C LYS A 116 21.86 -16.45 12.09
N GLY A 117 22.98 -17.07 12.41
CA GLY A 117 23.40 -18.34 11.81
C GLY A 117 23.45 -18.26 10.28
N VAL A 118 22.76 -19.16 9.61
CA VAL A 118 22.70 -19.23 8.14
C VAL A 118 22.02 -18.00 7.48
N TYR A 119 21.24 -17.25 8.25
CA TYR A 119 20.53 -16.05 7.77
C TYR A 119 21.25 -14.74 8.15
N ALA A 120 22.46 -14.79 8.72
CA ALA A 120 23.16 -13.61 9.23
C ALA A 120 23.39 -12.50 8.20
N VAL A 121 23.39 -12.87 6.92
CA VAL A 121 23.54 -11.95 5.79
C VAL A 121 22.45 -12.14 4.72
N ASP A 122 21.30 -12.71 5.10
CA ASP A 122 20.19 -12.90 4.14
C ASP A 122 19.75 -11.55 3.55
N ALA A 123 19.73 -11.46 2.21
CA ALA A 123 19.48 -10.20 1.51
C ALA A 123 18.06 -9.67 1.74
N ALA A 124 17.06 -10.54 1.84
CA ALA A 124 15.68 -10.11 2.06
C ALA A 124 15.48 -9.58 3.48
N PHE A 125 16.11 -10.22 4.48
CA PHE A 125 16.03 -9.76 5.87
C PHE A 125 16.83 -8.50 6.11
N LEU A 126 18.02 -8.35 5.52
CA LEU A 126 18.78 -7.10 5.56
C LEU A 126 18.00 -5.94 4.92
N LEU A 127 17.39 -6.17 3.76
CA LEU A 127 16.57 -5.13 3.12
C LEU A 127 15.32 -4.80 3.95
N GLY A 128 14.68 -5.82 4.55
CA GLY A 128 13.56 -5.64 5.48
C GLY A 128 13.94 -4.80 6.69
N LEU A 129 15.08 -5.12 7.31
CA LEU A 129 15.63 -4.37 8.45
C LEU A 129 15.92 -2.91 8.08
N ALA A 130 16.62 -2.67 6.95
CA ALA A 130 16.92 -1.32 6.50
C ALA A 130 15.66 -0.49 6.24
N ARG A 131 14.62 -1.10 5.67
CA ARG A 131 13.31 -0.44 5.47
C ARG A 131 12.64 -0.10 6.79
N ALA A 132 12.68 -1.01 7.76
CA ALA A 132 12.09 -0.80 9.09
C ALA A 132 12.84 0.32 9.85
N GLN A 133 14.17 0.30 9.85
CA GLN A 133 14.99 1.35 10.45
C GLN A 133 14.73 2.72 9.79
N ALA A 134 14.66 2.77 8.46
CA ALA A 134 14.30 4.00 7.74
C ALA A 134 12.89 4.51 8.09
N GLY A 135 11.93 3.59 8.24
CA GLY A 135 10.57 3.92 8.69
C GLY A 135 10.52 4.44 10.12
N ALA A 136 11.41 3.95 10.99
CA ALA A 136 11.60 4.43 12.35
C ALA A 136 12.41 5.75 12.43
N ASN A 137 12.82 6.31 11.28
CA ASN A 137 13.71 7.47 11.14
C ASN A 137 15.14 7.24 11.68
N ASP A 138 15.53 6.00 11.88
CA ASP A 138 16.94 5.67 12.20
C ASP A 138 17.73 5.52 10.89
N PHE A 139 17.99 6.66 10.25
CA PHE A 139 18.66 6.71 8.95
C PHE A 139 20.11 6.22 8.98
N PRO A 140 20.91 6.52 10.02
CA PRO A 140 22.25 5.98 10.13
C PRO A 140 22.29 4.45 10.20
N ALA A 141 21.44 3.83 11.03
CA ALA A 141 21.37 2.37 11.13
C ALA A 141 20.85 1.74 9.81
N ALA A 142 19.84 2.35 9.17
CA ALA A 142 19.34 1.89 7.89
C ALA A 142 20.42 1.92 6.80
N ARG A 143 21.28 2.97 6.79
CA ARG A 143 22.43 3.09 5.88
C ARG A 143 23.43 1.96 6.13
N ALA A 144 23.86 1.78 7.37
CA ALA A 144 24.80 0.72 7.73
C ALA A 144 24.28 -0.67 7.37
N THR A 145 22.98 -0.91 7.53
CA THR A 145 22.34 -2.17 7.13
C THR A 145 22.34 -2.39 5.62
N LEU A 146 22.09 -1.34 4.81
CA LEU A 146 22.22 -1.42 3.35
C LEU A 146 23.68 -1.62 2.91
N ASP A 147 24.61 -0.97 3.53
CA ASP A 147 26.04 -1.14 3.23
C ASP A 147 26.48 -2.59 3.52
N LYS A 148 25.99 -3.19 4.64
CA LYS A 148 26.19 -4.61 4.94
C LYS A 148 25.56 -5.52 3.87
N LEU A 149 24.36 -5.19 3.38
CA LEU A 149 23.68 -5.93 2.31
C LEU A 149 24.55 -5.94 1.05
N TYR A 150 25.01 -4.78 0.59
CA TYR A 150 25.80 -4.68 -0.64
C TYR A 150 27.20 -5.30 -0.50
N ALA A 151 27.82 -5.22 0.68
CA ALA A 151 29.08 -5.89 0.96
C ALA A 151 28.96 -7.41 0.93
N ALA A 152 27.88 -7.96 1.51
CA ALA A 152 27.63 -9.40 1.51
C ALA A 152 27.16 -9.92 0.13
N HIS A 153 26.50 -9.08 -0.67
CA HIS A 153 25.93 -9.43 -1.96
C HIS A 153 26.28 -8.42 -3.05
N PRO A 154 27.53 -8.39 -3.57
CA PRO A 154 27.97 -7.40 -4.57
C PRO A 154 27.15 -7.42 -5.87
N GLY A 155 26.52 -8.58 -6.19
CA GLY A 155 25.62 -8.75 -7.32
C GLY A 155 24.16 -8.40 -7.08
N PHE A 156 23.80 -7.97 -5.86
CA PHE A 156 22.40 -7.66 -5.53
C PHE A 156 21.91 -6.46 -6.32
N ARG A 157 20.77 -6.63 -7.00
CA ARG A 157 20.11 -5.58 -7.79
C ARG A 157 18.65 -5.50 -7.39
N SER A 158 18.22 -4.36 -6.87
CA SER A 158 16.85 -4.08 -6.49
C SER A 158 16.58 -2.59 -6.63
N SER A 159 15.68 -2.23 -7.53
CA SER A 159 15.27 -0.81 -7.71
C SER A 159 14.72 -0.20 -6.42
N ASP A 160 14.05 -1.00 -5.58
CA ASP A 160 13.54 -0.55 -4.29
C ASP A 160 14.66 -0.31 -3.27
N ALA A 161 15.71 -1.14 -3.26
CA ALA A 161 16.87 -0.93 -2.39
C ALA A 161 17.67 0.29 -2.83
N GLU A 162 17.83 0.50 -4.13
CA GLU A 162 18.48 1.71 -4.67
C GLU A 162 17.68 2.98 -4.35
N LEU A 163 16.35 2.91 -4.46
CA LEU A 163 15.49 4.04 -4.07
C LEU A 163 15.58 4.33 -2.56
N LEU A 164 15.58 3.28 -1.74
CA LEU A 164 15.78 3.43 -0.30
C LEU A 164 17.12 4.09 0.00
N HIS A 165 18.19 3.66 -0.67
CA HIS A 165 19.52 4.25 -0.49
C HIS A 165 19.54 5.74 -0.86
N ALA A 166 18.94 6.12 -1.99
CA ALA A 166 18.82 7.51 -2.38
C ALA A 166 18.06 8.36 -1.33
N ARG A 167 16.97 7.81 -0.79
CA ARG A 167 16.20 8.47 0.29
C ARG A 167 16.98 8.62 1.58
N LEU A 168 17.81 7.63 1.94
CA LEU A 168 18.67 7.72 3.11
C LEU A 168 19.74 8.79 2.95
N LEU A 169 20.38 8.89 1.78
CA LEU A 169 21.33 9.95 1.48
C LEU A 169 20.70 11.34 1.58
N GLU A 170 19.48 11.50 1.02
CA GLU A 170 18.68 12.71 1.15
C GLU A 170 18.41 13.08 2.61
N SER A 171 17.97 12.10 3.41
CA SER A 171 17.65 12.31 4.84
C SER A 171 18.88 12.58 5.71
N LEU A 172 20.06 12.09 5.31
CA LEU A 172 21.35 12.34 5.97
C LEU A 172 22.02 13.64 5.52
N GLY A 173 21.40 14.39 4.59
CA GLY A 173 21.94 15.64 4.05
C GLY A 173 23.05 15.47 3.00
N GLU A 174 23.27 14.25 2.51
CA GLU A 174 24.24 13.94 1.44
C GLU A 174 23.63 14.25 0.06
N HIS A 175 23.28 15.53 -0.17
CA HIS A 175 22.43 15.95 -1.29
C HIS A 175 23.02 15.63 -2.66
N ASP A 176 24.33 15.81 -2.86
CA ASP A 176 24.97 15.53 -4.16
C ASP A 176 24.92 14.04 -4.50
N ALA A 177 25.22 13.17 -3.53
CA ALA A 177 25.16 11.73 -3.70
C ALA A 177 23.72 11.24 -3.92
N ALA A 178 22.73 11.81 -3.21
CA ALA A 178 21.33 11.54 -3.41
C ALA A 178 20.87 11.96 -4.81
N LEU A 179 21.28 13.15 -5.28
CA LEU A 179 20.93 13.68 -6.59
C LEU A 179 21.41 12.76 -7.72
N GLU A 180 22.66 12.30 -7.66
CA GLU A 180 23.22 11.36 -8.65
C GLU A 180 22.46 10.03 -8.67
N ARG A 181 22.10 9.48 -7.50
CA ARG A 181 21.31 8.27 -7.43
C ARG A 181 19.90 8.46 -7.96
N TYR A 182 19.21 9.54 -7.59
CA TYR A 182 17.89 9.84 -8.14
C TYR A 182 17.93 10.08 -9.65
N ARG A 183 18.99 10.69 -10.17
CA ARG A 183 19.20 10.85 -11.61
C ARG A 183 19.23 9.48 -12.31
N ALA A 184 20.04 8.54 -11.83
CA ALA A 184 20.10 7.19 -12.38
C ALA A 184 18.74 6.47 -12.28
N LEU A 185 18.07 6.57 -11.14
CA LEU A 185 16.75 5.95 -10.90
C LEU A 185 15.64 6.61 -11.71
N SER A 186 15.76 7.87 -12.09
CA SER A 186 14.73 8.58 -12.88
C SER A 186 14.45 7.91 -14.22
N THR A 187 15.41 7.15 -14.77
CA THR A 187 15.27 6.41 -16.02
C THR A 187 14.94 4.94 -15.83
N SER A 188 15.39 4.32 -14.74
CA SER A 188 15.31 2.87 -14.52
C SER A 188 14.21 2.43 -13.55
N TYR A 189 13.80 3.30 -12.62
CA TYR A 189 12.77 2.96 -11.66
C TYR A 189 11.37 2.92 -12.30
N PRO A 190 10.58 1.86 -12.04
CA PRO A 190 9.29 1.67 -12.74
C PRO A 190 8.17 2.62 -12.28
N GLY A 191 8.32 3.28 -11.12
CA GLY A 191 7.35 4.25 -10.58
C GLY A 191 7.74 5.70 -10.83
N GLU A 192 6.90 6.63 -10.40
CA GLU A 192 7.18 8.07 -10.54
C GLU A 192 7.88 8.68 -9.31
N GLU A 193 8.04 7.94 -8.20
CA GLU A 193 8.68 8.46 -6.98
C GLU A 193 10.10 8.95 -7.24
N ALA A 194 10.95 8.13 -7.89
CA ALA A 194 12.34 8.50 -8.13
C ALA A 194 12.47 9.76 -9.00
N ARG A 195 11.63 9.88 -10.02
CA ARG A 195 11.59 11.07 -10.90
C ARG A 195 11.13 12.31 -10.15
N PHE A 196 10.08 12.17 -9.36
CA PHE A 196 9.59 13.26 -8.53
C PHE A 196 10.66 13.76 -7.56
N ARG A 197 11.32 12.85 -6.84
CA ARG A 197 12.39 13.20 -5.88
C ARG A 197 13.59 13.83 -6.58
N TYR A 198 13.96 13.33 -7.77
CA TYR A 198 14.99 13.98 -8.60
C TYR A 198 14.64 15.42 -8.93
N GLY A 199 13.43 15.67 -9.43
CA GLY A 199 12.95 17.02 -9.72
C GLY A 199 12.87 17.92 -8.49
N ALA A 200 12.45 17.39 -7.34
CA ALA A 200 12.38 18.12 -6.08
C ALA A 200 13.79 18.52 -5.58
N MET A 201 14.77 17.63 -5.67
CA MET A 201 16.16 17.95 -5.31
C MET A 201 16.79 18.96 -6.27
N LEU A 202 16.52 18.88 -7.58
CA LEU A 202 16.95 19.90 -8.54
C LEU A 202 16.38 21.28 -8.18
N LYS A 203 15.10 21.34 -7.77
CA LYS A 203 14.49 22.57 -7.29
C LYS A 203 15.18 23.10 -6.03
N GLN A 204 15.45 22.22 -5.06
CA GLN A 204 16.11 22.57 -3.80
C GLN A 204 17.53 23.12 -4.02
N THR A 205 18.23 22.61 -5.02
CA THR A 205 19.58 23.07 -5.40
C THR A 205 19.57 24.26 -6.37
N GLY A 206 18.41 24.90 -6.62
CA GLY A 206 18.29 26.09 -7.49
C GLY A 206 18.27 25.77 -8.99
N ARG A 207 18.31 24.51 -9.40
CA ARG A 207 18.30 24.08 -10.83
C ARG A 207 16.88 24.06 -11.37
N TYR A 208 16.19 25.21 -11.32
CA TYR A 208 14.75 25.35 -11.60
C TYR A 208 14.36 24.93 -13.01
N GLY A 209 15.19 25.23 -14.03
CA GLY A 209 14.94 24.86 -15.43
C GLY A 209 14.90 23.34 -15.61
N GLU A 210 15.82 22.61 -14.99
CA GLU A 210 15.89 21.17 -15.06
C GLU A 210 14.74 20.53 -14.26
N ALA A 211 14.45 21.03 -13.05
CA ALA A 211 13.31 20.60 -12.26
C ALA A 211 12.00 20.71 -13.05
N ARG A 212 11.79 21.84 -13.75
CA ARG A 212 10.63 22.07 -14.61
C ARG A 212 10.53 21.04 -15.74
N SER A 213 11.66 20.74 -16.39
CA SER A 213 11.72 19.70 -17.43
C SER A 213 11.32 18.34 -16.88
N VAL A 214 11.87 17.93 -15.73
CA VAL A 214 11.57 16.64 -15.10
C VAL A 214 10.07 16.52 -14.77
N PHE A 215 9.49 17.50 -14.08
CA PHE A 215 8.06 17.48 -13.73
C PHE A 215 7.17 17.53 -14.98
N GLY A 216 7.53 18.35 -15.99
CA GLY A 216 6.81 18.42 -17.26
C GLY A 216 6.79 17.08 -17.99
N ASP A 217 7.92 16.37 -18.04
CA ASP A 217 8.04 15.08 -18.68
C ASP A 217 7.29 13.96 -17.92
N MET A 218 7.25 14.03 -16.59
CA MET A 218 6.39 13.14 -15.78
C MET A 218 4.92 13.29 -16.20
N LEU A 219 4.42 14.51 -16.29
CA LEU A 219 3.02 14.79 -16.64
C LEU A 219 2.71 14.44 -18.11
N LYS A 220 3.65 14.67 -19.04
CA LYS A 220 3.49 14.26 -20.45
C LYS A 220 3.38 12.74 -20.58
N ARG A 221 4.27 11.98 -19.92
CA ARG A 221 4.21 10.52 -19.92
C ARG A 221 2.91 10.00 -19.32
N ALA A 222 2.45 10.59 -18.21
CA ALA A 222 1.21 10.21 -17.57
C ALA A 222 -0.02 10.37 -18.48
N LYS A 223 -0.06 11.36 -19.39
CA LYS A 223 -1.16 11.53 -20.36
C LYS A 223 -1.33 10.32 -21.25
N ASN A 224 -0.22 9.69 -21.67
CA ASN A 224 -0.20 8.54 -22.57
C ASN A 224 -0.18 7.19 -21.82
N ALA A 225 -0.07 7.21 -20.49
CA ALA A 225 0.00 6.01 -19.69
C ALA A 225 -1.40 5.38 -19.48
N PRO A 226 -1.48 4.04 -19.32
CA PRO A 226 -2.73 3.35 -19.01
C PRO A 226 -3.40 3.87 -17.72
N ARG A 227 -4.74 3.76 -17.65
CA ARG A 227 -5.51 4.25 -16.50
C ARG A 227 -5.06 3.67 -15.15
N TYR A 228 -4.69 2.39 -15.12
CA TYR A 228 -4.22 1.74 -13.89
C TYR A 228 -2.92 2.37 -13.38
N TYR A 229 -1.97 2.70 -14.27
CA TYR A 229 -0.72 3.37 -13.93
C TYR A 229 -0.99 4.75 -13.34
N ARG A 230 -1.79 5.57 -14.00
CA ARG A 230 -2.17 6.90 -13.51
C ARG A 230 -2.85 6.84 -12.15
N LYS A 231 -3.66 5.80 -11.90
CA LYS A 231 -4.30 5.60 -10.60
C LYS A 231 -3.29 5.21 -9.52
N LYS A 232 -2.31 4.38 -9.86
CA LYS A 232 -1.24 3.95 -8.95
C LYS A 232 -0.33 5.12 -8.57
N GLU A 233 0.08 5.91 -9.55
CA GLU A 233 1.06 6.99 -9.39
C GLU A 233 0.42 8.37 -9.12
N LYS A 234 -0.89 8.42 -8.87
CA LYS A 234 -1.67 9.68 -8.80
C LYS A 234 -1.10 10.70 -7.82
N ASP A 235 -0.57 10.25 -6.68
CA ASP A 235 -0.10 11.13 -5.61
C ASP A 235 1.23 11.81 -6.01
N TRP A 236 2.13 11.08 -6.67
CA TRP A 236 3.36 11.63 -7.24
C TRP A 236 3.09 12.58 -8.39
N LEU A 237 2.16 12.23 -9.27
CA LEU A 237 1.75 13.09 -10.39
C LEU A 237 1.10 14.38 -9.91
N ALA A 238 0.23 14.31 -8.89
CA ALA A 238 -0.38 15.50 -8.29
C ALA A 238 0.66 16.37 -7.58
N SER A 239 1.67 15.77 -6.95
CA SER A 239 2.78 16.50 -6.36
C SER A 239 3.64 17.17 -7.42
N ALA A 240 3.98 16.49 -8.52
CA ALA A 240 4.71 17.06 -9.63
C ALA A 240 3.96 18.24 -10.28
N GLN A 241 2.64 18.15 -10.40
CA GLN A 241 1.82 19.25 -10.91
C GLN A 241 1.85 20.48 -9.99
N ARG A 242 1.80 20.28 -8.68
CA ARG A 242 1.92 21.37 -7.70
C ARG A 242 3.29 22.02 -7.75
N GLU A 243 4.36 21.22 -7.79
CA GLU A 243 5.72 21.75 -7.88
C GLU A 243 5.96 22.54 -9.16
N LEU A 244 5.45 22.03 -10.30
CA LEU A 244 5.55 22.72 -11.57
C LEU A 244 4.82 24.08 -11.56
N ALA A 245 3.66 24.16 -10.91
CA ALA A 245 2.91 25.42 -10.77
C ALA A 245 3.68 26.46 -9.92
N THR A 246 4.44 26.04 -8.92
CA THR A 246 5.28 26.95 -8.10
C THR A 246 6.50 27.48 -8.83
N LEU A 247 6.97 26.78 -9.88
CA LEU A 247 8.13 27.20 -10.67
C LEU A 247 7.79 28.28 -11.73
N GLY A 248 6.52 28.58 -11.92
CA GLY A 248 6.06 29.59 -12.89
C GLY A 248 6.26 29.19 -14.37
N PRO A 249 5.77 30.00 -15.30
CA PRO A 249 6.12 29.87 -16.72
C PRO A 249 7.61 30.17 -16.89
N GLY A 250 8.32 29.38 -17.71
CA GLY A 250 9.71 29.60 -18.11
C GLY A 250 9.83 30.59 -19.20
#